data_a35fccad6c244d1ac71095aa35ef6c89
#
_entry.id   a35fccad6c244d1ac71095aa35ef6c89
#
_cell.length_a   1.000
_cell.length_b   1.000
_cell.length_c   1.000
_cell.angle_alpha   90.00
_cell.angle_beta   90.00
_cell.angle_gamma   90.00
#
_symmetry.space_group_name_H-M   'P 1'
#
loop_
_entity.id
_entity.type
_entity.pdbx_description
1 polymer ?
#
loop_
_entity_poly.entity_id
_entity_poly.type
_entity_poly.pdbx_seq_one_letter_code
_entity_poly.pdbx_strand_id
1 'polypeptide(L)'
;MQKVKMIAQGRVQGVGFRWGVYTLALELGGITGRVWNNDDGTVEILAQAESSAIMAKFIQEIRKGPTPFSKVTYLDVQLRNFPSYSDFKVAN
;
A
#
# COMPACT_ATOMS: atom_id res chain seq x y z
N MET A 1 7.06 -11.78 11.17
CA MET A 1 6.27 -10.64 10.62
C MET A 1 7.06 -9.99 9.51
N GLN A 2 6.41 -9.78 8.36
CA GLN A 2 7.03 -9.13 7.22
C GLN A 2 6.63 -7.66 7.18
N LYS A 3 7.60 -6.76 6.99
CA LYS A 3 7.38 -5.32 6.88
C LYS A 3 7.96 -4.83 5.57
N VAL A 4 7.14 -4.14 4.78
CA VAL A 4 7.56 -3.62 3.47
C VAL A 4 7.21 -2.15 3.35
N LYS A 5 8.04 -1.44 2.60
CA LYS A 5 7.78 -0.08 2.14
C LYS A 5 7.56 -0.14 0.63
N MET A 6 6.48 0.47 0.17
CA MET A 6 6.18 0.56 -1.26
C MET A 6 6.07 2.01 -1.67
N ILE A 7 6.62 2.33 -2.86
CA ILE A 7 6.43 3.63 -3.49
C ILE A 7 5.76 3.38 -4.84
N ALA A 8 4.56 3.91 -5.02
CA ALA A 8 3.79 3.75 -6.25
C ALA A 8 3.92 5.00 -7.12
N GLN A 9 4.27 4.80 -8.37
CA GLN A 9 4.37 5.85 -9.39
C GLN A 9 3.27 5.64 -10.44
N GLY A 10 2.85 6.73 -11.06
CA GLY A 10 1.83 6.69 -12.11
C GLY A 10 0.65 7.58 -11.76
N ARG A 11 -0.54 7.18 -12.21
CA ARG A 11 -1.77 7.89 -11.85
C ARG A 11 -2.26 7.33 -10.51
N VAL A 12 -1.72 7.90 -9.43
CA VAL A 12 -1.95 7.39 -8.07
C VAL A 12 -2.44 8.46 -7.09
N GLN A 13 -2.41 9.74 -7.48
CA GLN A 13 -2.98 10.82 -6.66
C GLN A 13 -4.21 11.38 -7.33
N GLY A 14 -5.23 11.76 -6.53
CA GLY A 14 -6.47 12.34 -7.04
C GLY A 14 -7.41 11.33 -7.70
N VAL A 15 -7.18 10.03 -7.53
CA VAL A 15 -7.97 8.97 -8.16
C VAL A 15 -8.51 7.94 -7.15
N GLY A 16 -8.48 8.29 -5.86
CA GLY A 16 -8.96 7.40 -4.80
C GLY A 16 -7.99 6.27 -4.45
N PHE A 17 -6.74 6.38 -4.88
CA PHE A 17 -5.75 5.30 -4.72
C PHE A 17 -5.53 4.94 -3.25
N ARG A 18 -5.34 5.94 -2.38
CA ARG A 18 -5.10 5.69 -0.95
C ARG A 18 -6.25 4.94 -0.29
N TRP A 19 -7.48 5.32 -0.62
CA TRP A 19 -8.68 4.64 -0.10
C TRP A 19 -8.82 3.26 -0.69
N GLY A 20 -8.41 3.06 -1.94
CA GLY A 20 -8.36 1.74 -2.56
C GLY A 20 -7.37 0.83 -1.85
N VAL A 21 -6.20 1.34 -1.49
CA VAL A 21 -5.20 0.59 -0.72
C VAL A 21 -5.74 0.23 0.66
N TYR A 22 -6.37 1.18 1.34
CA TYR A 22 -6.98 0.97 2.64
C TYR A 22 -8.05 -0.13 2.58
N THR A 23 -8.96 -0.02 1.63
CA THR A 23 -10.04 -1.00 1.44
C THR A 23 -9.47 -2.39 1.16
N LEU A 24 -8.46 -2.48 0.31
CA LEU A 24 -7.80 -3.73 -0.02
C LEU A 24 -7.17 -4.37 1.24
N ALA A 25 -6.50 -3.56 2.06
CA ALA A 25 -5.92 -4.07 3.31
C ALA A 25 -6.99 -4.66 4.23
N LEU A 26 -8.14 -3.99 4.34
CA LEU A 26 -9.26 -4.49 5.14
C LEU A 26 -9.86 -5.77 4.55
N GLU A 27 -10.03 -5.83 3.25
CA GLU A 27 -10.63 -6.99 2.57
C GLU A 27 -9.77 -8.24 2.72
N LEU A 28 -8.45 -8.09 2.56
CA LEU A 28 -7.54 -9.22 2.71
C LEU A 28 -7.41 -9.65 4.17
N GLY A 29 -7.48 -8.70 5.09
CA GLY A 29 -7.28 -8.96 6.51
C GLY A 29 -5.81 -9.23 6.85
N GLY A 30 -5.45 -9.00 8.11
CA GLY A 30 -4.09 -9.29 8.59
C GLY A 30 -3.01 -8.33 8.13
N ILE A 31 -3.40 -7.20 7.53
CA ILE A 31 -2.46 -6.17 7.07
C ILE A 31 -2.70 -4.90 7.88
N THR A 32 -1.63 -4.38 8.48
CA THR A 32 -1.65 -3.09 9.18
C THR A 32 -0.58 -2.19 8.59
N GLY A 33 -0.72 -0.88 8.77
CA GLY A 33 0.23 0.07 8.22
C GLY A 33 -0.36 1.43 7.94
N ARG A 34 0.25 2.13 6.98
CA ARG A 34 -0.14 3.50 6.61
C ARG A 34 0.04 3.72 5.12
N VAL A 35 -0.73 4.64 4.57
CA VAL A 35 -0.61 5.08 3.19
C VAL A 35 -0.77 6.59 3.13
N TRP A 36 0.10 7.27 2.36
CA TRP A 36 0.03 8.73 2.22
C TRP A 36 0.58 9.17 0.86
N ASN A 37 0.19 10.39 0.46
CA ASN A 37 0.74 11.05 -0.72
C ASN A 37 2.07 11.71 -0.39
N ASN A 38 3.05 11.53 -1.27
CA ASN A 38 4.31 12.28 -1.22
C ASN A 38 4.20 13.54 -2.07
N ASP A 39 5.06 14.52 -1.79
CA ASP A 39 5.05 15.79 -2.52
C ASP A 39 5.48 15.63 -3.99
N ASP A 40 6.20 14.57 -4.31
CA ASP A 40 6.68 14.30 -5.67
C ASP A 40 5.63 13.62 -6.57
N GLY A 41 4.41 13.44 -6.08
CA GLY A 41 3.34 12.80 -6.85
C GLY A 41 3.23 11.30 -6.65
N THR A 42 4.15 10.69 -5.93
CA THR A 42 4.06 9.26 -5.60
C THR A 42 3.18 9.02 -4.39
N VAL A 43 2.78 7.77 -4.18
CA VAL A 43 2.10 7.33 -2.96
C VAL A 43 2.99 6.33 -2.24
N GLU A 44 3.15 6.55 -0.96
CA GLU A 44 3.97 5.68 -0.12
C GLU A 44 3.10 4.83 0.79
N ILE A 45 3.48 3.56 0.93
CA ILE A 45 2.75 2.60 1.74
C ILE A 45 3.74 1.90 2.65
N LEU A 46 3.45 1.88 3.95
CA LEU A 46 4.12 1.01 4.90
C LEU A 46 3.12 -0.08 5.27
N ALA A 47 3.49 -1.33 5.08
CA ALA A 47 2.58 -2.44 5.33
C ALA A 47 3.31 -3.55 6.09
N GLN A 48 2.59 -4.16 7.03
CA GLN A 48 3.10 -5.30 7.78
C GLN A 48 2.05 -6.40 7.84
N ALA A 49 2.50 -7.65 7.83
CA ALA A 49 1.63 -8.81 7.90
C ALA A 49 2.40 -10.01 8.46
N GLU A 50 1.71 -10.86 9.23
CA GLU A 50 2.29 -12.13 9.69
C GLU A 50 2.41 -13.11 8.53
N SER A 51 1.43 -13.11 7.61
CA SER A 51 1.40 -14.03 6.48
C SER A 51 2.11 -13.43 5.28
N SER A 52 3.17 -14.11 4.81
CA SER A 52 3.85 -13.70 3.58
C SER A 52 2.97 -13.88 2.34
N ALA A 53 2.05 -14.85 2.37
CA ALA A 53 1.11 -15.06 1.26
C ALA A 53 0.13 -13.90 1.15
N ILE A 54 -0.39 -13.39 2.27
CA ILE A 54 -1.27 -12.22 2.28
C ILE A 54 -0.52 -10.99 1.82
N MET A 55 0.71 -10.80 2.27
CA MET A 55 1.53 -9.67 1.83
C MET A 55 1.79 -9.72 0.32
N ALA A 56 2.09 -10.90 -0.22
CA ALA A 56 2.30 -11.06 -1.66
C ALA A 56 1.04 -10.70 -2.45
N LYS A 57 -0.14 -11.13 -1.97
CA LYS A 57 -1.42 -10.80 -2.60
C LYS A 57 -1.68 -9.30 -2.56
N PHE A 58 -1.41 -8.66 -1.43
CA PHE A 58 -1.57 -7.22 -1.26
C PHE A 58 -0.71 -6.46 -2.28
N ILE A 59 0.56 -6.81 -2.37
CA ILE A 59 1.49 -6.17 -3.32
C ILE A 59 1.01 -6.38 -4.76
N GLN A 60 0.57 -7.59 -5.10
CA GLN A 60 0.09 -7.92 -6.44
C GLN A 60 -1.12 -7.07 -6.83
N GLU A 61 -2.09 -6.92 -5.92
CA GLU A 61 -3.29 -6.15 -6.19
C GLU A 61 -3.01 -4.65 -6.28
N ILE A 62 -2.07 -4.14 -5.48
CA ILE A 62 -1.65 -2.75 -5.59
C ILE A 62 -0.99 -2.51 -6.95
N ARG A 63 -0.15 -3.44 -7.39
CA ARG A 63 0.55 -3.32 -8.68
C ARG A 63 -0.44 -3.26 -9.86
N LYS A 64 -1.57 -3.95 -9.75
CA LYS A 64 -2.64 -3.89 -10.77
C LYS A 64 -3.40 -2.57 -10.75
N GLY A 65 -3.38 -1.86 -9.65
CA GLY A 65 -4.17 -0.66 -9.43
C GLY A 65 -5.45 -0.97 -8.66
N PRO A 66 -5.57 -0.49 -7.41
CA PRO A 66 -6.70 -0.84 -6.54
C PRO A 66 -7.99 -0.08 -6.85
N THR A 67 -7.97 0.87 -7.79
CA THR A 67 -9.19 1.59 -8.21
C THR A 67 -9.25 1.66 -9.73
N PRO A 68 -10.47 1.83 -10.31
CA PRO A 68 -10.63 1.88 -11.77
C PRO A 68 -9.86 3.02 -12.45
N PHE A 69 -9.64 4.12 -11.74
CA PHE A 69 -8.99 5.31 -12.30
C PHE A 69 -7.50 5.37 -12.00
N SER A 70 -6.99 4.46 -11.20
CA SER A 70 -5.57 4.42 -10.88
C SER A 70 -4.79 3.64 -11.93
N LYS A 71 -3.53 4.04 -12.13
CA LYS A 71 -2.61 3.29 -12.98
C LYS A 71 -1.24 3.33 -12.34
N VAL A 72 -0.74 2.16 -11.96
CA VAL A 72 0.58 2.02 -11.38
C VAL A 72 1.56 1.69 -12.50
N THR A 73 2.43 2.63 -12.83
CA THR A 73 3.46 2.45 -13.86
C THR A 73 4.70 1.78 -13.30
N TYR A 74 4.96 1.99 -12.01
CA TYR A 74 6.07 1.36 -11.32
C TYR A 74 5.77 1.28 -9.83
N LEU A 75 6.08 0.15 -9.23
CA LEU A 75 5.94 -0.05 -7.79
C LEU A 75 7.28 -0.53 -7.24
N ASP A 76 7.94 0.33 -6.45
CA ASP A 76 9.16 -0.02 -5.74
C ASP A 76 8.76 -0.70 -4.43
N VAL A 77 9.27 -1.89 -4.19
CA VAL A 77 8.96 -2.67 -2.99
C VAL A 77 10.26 -3.02 -2.29
N GLN A 78 10.37 -2.61 -1.03
CA GLN A 78 11.58 -2.85 -0.24
C GLN A 78 11.21 -3.39 1.13
N LEU A 79 11.99 -4.35 1.62
CA LEU A 79 11.91 -4.74 3.02
C LEU A 79 12.46 -3.60 3.85
N ARG A 80 11.71 -3.22 4.90
CA ARG A 80 12.10 -2.14 5.80
C ARG A 80 11.69 -2.48 7.21
N ASN A 81 12.47 -2.02 8.17
CA ASN A 81 12.07 -2.09 9.56
C ASN A 81 11.48 -0.74 9.97
N PHE A 82 10.34 -0.78 10.64
CA PHE A 82 9.69 0.40 11.20
C PHE A 82 8.86 -0.05 12.41
N PRO A 83 8.46 0.90 13.29
CA PRO A 83 7.62 0.55 14.44
C PRO A 83 6.32 -0.12 13.99
N SER A 84 5.88 -1.13 14.74
CA SER A 84 4.68 -1.88 14.39
C SER A 84 3.43 -1.01 14.49
N TYR A 85 2.52 -1.20 13.52
CA TYR A 85 1.21 -0.56 13.53
C TYR A 85 0.16 -1.56 14.01
N SER A 86 -0.86 -1.05 14.70
CA SER A 86 -1.97 -1.88 15.19
C SER A 86 -3.17 -1.87 14.25
N ASP A 87 -3.19 -0.99 13.25
CA ASP A 87 -4.28 -0.85 12.30
C ASP A 87 -3.75 -0.35 10.96
N PHE A 88 -4.63 -0.27 9.96
CA PHE A 88 -4.30 0.35 8.68
C PHE A 88 -5.06 1.66 8.56
N LYS A 89 -4.35 2.75 8.23
CA LYS A 89 -4.97 4.06 8.08
C LYS A 89 -4.40 4.83 6.89
N VAL A 90 -5.23 5.72 6.36
CA VAL A 90 -4.81 6.75 5.42
C VAL A 90 -4.24 7.91 6.24
N ALA A 91 -2.99 8.29 6.01
CA ALA A 91 -2.28 9.23 6.88
C ALA A 91 -2.40 10.70 6.46
N ASN A 92 -2.81 10.99 5.22
CA ASN A 92 -3.06 12.36 4.77
C ASN A 92 -4.03 12.40 3.62
#